data_f101b077eac29d272ea49fb02f25ff10
#
_entry.id   f101b077eac29d272ea49fb02f25ff10
#
_cell.length_a   1.000
_cell.length_b   1.000
_cell.length_c   1.000
_cell.angle_alpha   90.00
_cell.angle_beta   90.00
_cell.angle_gamma   90.00
#
_symmetry.space_group_name_H-M   'P 1'
#
loop_
_entity.id
_entity.type
_entity.pdbx_description
1 polymer ?
#
loop_
_entity_poly.entity_id
_entity_poly.type
_entity_poly.pdbx_seq_one_letter_code
_entity_poly.pdbx_strand_id
1 'polypeptide(L)'
;VKKRHRATLELIFTRLVNGSTRWAAIEALFVALGAEVSEQEGSRVGVFLFGEVRVFHRPHPSRDTDKGAVASIRKWLDEHGVKP
;
A
#
# COMPACT_ATOMS: atom_id res chain seq x y z
N VAL A 1 -8.75 -10.87 7.65
CA VAL A 1 -7.41 -10.31 7.43
C VAL A 1 -6.48 -10.76 8.54
N LYS A 2 -5.30 -11.22 8.18
CA LYS A 2 -4.31 -11.69 9.15
C LYS A 2 -3.85 -10.53 10.05
N LYS A 3 -3.42 -10.87 11.25
CA LYS A 3 -2.98 -9.90 12.26
C LYS A 3 -1.91 -8.95 11.72
N ARG A 4 -0.93 -9.45 10.97
CA ARG A 4 0.14 -8.61 10.41
C ARG A 4 -0.40 -7.60 9.39
N HIS A 5 -1.43 -7.96 8.63
CA HIS A 5 -2.04 -7.06 7.66
C HIS A 5 -2.88 -6.00 8.35
N ARG A 6 -3.52 -6.35 9.45
CA ARG A 6 -4.23 -5.37 10.27
C ARG A 6 -3.25 -4.35 10.84
N ALA A 7 -2.08 -4.80 11.29
CA ALA A 7 -1.05 -3.91 11.79
C ALA A 7 -0.58 -2.95 10.68
N THR A 8 -0.44 -3.45 9.45
CA THR A 8 -0.09 -2.60 8.30
C THR A 8 -1.19 -1.58 8.03
N LEU A 9 -2.47 -2.00 8.07
CA LEU A 9 -3.60 -1.08 7.91
C LEU A 9 -3.58 0.01 8.98
N GLU A 10 -3.31 -0.35 10.22
CA GLU A 10 -3.24 0.61 11.31
C GLU A 10 -2.14 1.65 11.08
N LEU A 11 -0.99 1.24 10.55
CA LEU A 11 0.08 2.15 10.20
C LEU A 11 -0.34 3.11 9.08
N ILE A 12 -1.01 2.57 8.06
CA ILE A 12 -1.48 3.38 6.92
C ILE A 12 -2.51 4.40 7.37
N PHE A 13 -3.38 4.03 8.30
CA PHE A 13 -4.46 4.89 8.79
C PHE A 13 -4.08 5.72 10.01
N THR A 14 -2.81 5.73 10.39
CA THR A 14 -2.33 6.58 11.47
C THR A 14 -2.60 8.04 11.14
N ARG A 15 -3.07 8.79 12.12
CA ARG A 15 -3.48 10.19 11.95
C ARG A 15 -2.38 11.06 11.35
N LEU A 16 -1.15 10.87 11.82
CA LEU A 16 0.01 11.52 11.23
C LEU A 16 0.64 10.50 10.29
N VAL A 17 0.77 10.86 9.02
CA VAL A 17 1.32 9.96 8.02
C VAL A 17 2.71 9.50 8.46
N ASN A 18 2.88 8.19 8.53
CA ASN A 18 4.10 7.57 9.01
C ASN A 18 5.08 7.36 7.86
N GLY A 19 6.31 7.82 8.02
CA GLY A 19 7.38 7.65 7.02
C GLY A 19 8.16 6.35 7.18
N SER A 20 7.75 5.46 8.08
CA SER A 20 8.46 4.20 8.34
C SER A 20 7.66 2.96 7.96
N THR A 21 6.61 3.11 7.16
CA THR A 21 5.83 1.97 6.68
C THR A 21 6.57 1.30 5.53
N ARG A 22 6.92 0.04 5.69
CA ARG A 22 7.68 -0.69 4.67
C ARG A 22 6.82 -1.01 3.47
N TRP A 23 7.36 -0.78 2.29
CA TRP A 23 6.65 -1.08 1.04
C TRP A 23 6.29 -2.56 0.94
N ALA A 24 7.18 -3.45 1.37
CA ALA A 24 6.92 -4.89 1.31
C ALA A 24 5.67 -5.28 2.11
N ALA A 25 5.43 -4.62 3.25
CA ALA A 25 4.23 -4.87 4.05
C ALA A 25 2.97 -4.39 3.33
N ILE A 26 3.05 -3.24 2.67
CA ILE A 26 1.93 -2.70 1.91
C ILE A 26 1.60 -3.61 0.72
N GLU A 27 2.62 -4.06 0.00
CA GLU A 27 2.42 -4.96 -1.13
C GLU A 27 1.78 -6.28 -0.69
N ALA A 28 2.23 -6.83 0.44
CA ALA A 28 1.64 -8.04 1.01
C ALA A 28 0.18 -7.82 1.40
N LEU A 29 -0.15 -6.64 1.92
CA LEU A 29 -1.52 -6.28 2.26
C LEU A 29 -2.39 -6.24 0.99
N PHE A 30 -1.91 -5.62 -0.08
CA PHE A 30 -2.65 -5.58 -1.33
C PHE A 30 -2.97 -6.99 -1.83
N VAL A 31 -2.00 -7.89 -1.81
CA VAL A 31 -2.20 -9.28 -2.23
C VAL A 31 -3.23 -9.96 -1.34
N ALA A 32 -3.18 -9.72 -0.03
CA ALA A 32 -4.15 -10.28 0.92
C ALA A 32 -5.56 -9.77 0.66
N LEU A 33 -5.70 -8.56 0.10
CA LEU A 33 -7.00 -7.99 -0.26
C LEU A 33 -7.50 -8.48 -1.63
N GLY A 34 -6.70 -9.29 -2.32
CA GLY A 34 -7.07 -9.83 -3.61
C GLY A 34 -6.49 -9.10 -4.81
N ALA A 35 -5.52 -8.22 -4.59
CA ALA A 35 -4.92 -7.48 -5.67
C ALA A 35 -4.03 -8.35 -6.56
N GLU A 36 -3.95 -7.98 -7.82
CA GLU A 36 -2.93 -8.49 -8.72
C GLU A 36 -1.85 -7.43 -8.84
N VAL A 37 -0.61 -7.85 -8.61
CA VAL A 37 0.54 -6.95 -8.64
C VAL A 37 1.40 -7.31 -9.85
N SER A 38 1.70 -6.30 -10.68
CA SER A 38 2.51 -6.52 -11.87
C SER A 38 3.72 -5.59 -11.88
N GLU A 39 4.86 -6.15 -12.24
CA GLU A 39 6.10 -5.38 -12.39
C GLU A 39 6.05 -4.60 -13.69
N GLN A 40 6.50 -3.35 -13.63
CA GLN A 40 6.61 -2.48 -14.79
C GLN A 40 8.03 -1.96 -14.91
N GLU A 41 8.31 -1.24 -15.97
CA GLU A 41 9.65 -0.69 -16.21
C GLU A 41 10.10 0.20 -15.06
N GLY A 42 11.37 0.14 -14.77
CA GLY A 42 11.96 0.86 -13.65
C GLY A 42 11.49 0.26 -12.34
N SER A 43 11.28 1.09 -11.35
CA SER A 43 10.81 0.66 -10.03
C SER A 43 9.30 0.71 -9.90
N ARG A 44 8.57 0.77 -11.01
CA ARG A 44 7.11 0.91 -10.98
C ARG A 44 6.41 -0.43 -10.82
N VAL A 45 5.31 -0.39 -10.10
CA VAL A 45 4.48 -1.56 -9.81
C VAL A 45 3.03 -1.19 -10.08
N GLY A 46 2.35 -1.99 -10.88
CA GLY A 46 0.92 -1.82 -11.11
C GLY A 46 0.16 -2.70 -10.13
N VAL A 47 -0.84 -2.12 -9.47
CA VAL A 47 -1.71 -2.82 -8.52
C VAL A 47 -3.13 -2.77 -9.06
N PHE A 48 -3.68 -3.92 -9.38
CA PHE A 48 -5.07 -4.04 -9.81
C PHE A 48 -5.91 -4.49 -8.63
N LEU A 49 -6.77 -3.62 -8.15
CA LEU A 49 -7.60 -3.87 -6.97
C LEU A 49 -8.86 -3.01 -7.07
N PHE A 50 -9.99 -3.51 -6.58
CA PHE A 50 -11.29 -2.82 -6.62
C PHE A 50 -11.73 -2.45 -8.04
N GLY A 51 -11.28 -3.21 -9.05
CA GLY A 51 -11.59 -2.90 -10.44
C GLY A 51 -10.79 -1.73 -11.00
N GLU A 52 -9.78 -1.26 -10.30
CA GLU A 52 -8.94 -0.12 -10.69
C GLU A 52 -7.49 -0.53 -10.75
N VAL A 53 -6.72 0.16 -11.59
CA VAL A 53 -5.28 -0.01 -11.64
C VAL A 53 -4.62 1.25 -11.11
N ARG A 54 -3.73 1.08 -10.13
CA ARG A 54 -2.92 2.17 -9.60
C ARG A 54 -1.46 1.80 -9.77
N VAL A 55 -0.63 2.79 -10.12
CA VAL A 55 0.80 2.58 -10.30
C VAL A 55 1.55 3.27 -9.18
N PHE A 56 2.46 2.53 -8.55
CA PHE A 56 3.29 3.04 -7.46
C PHE A 56 4.75 2.84 -7.81
N HIS A 57 5.62 3.63 -7.18
CA HIS A 57 7.06 3.43 -7.28
C HIS A 57 7.53 2.69 -6.03
N ARG A 58 8.27 1.59 -6.24
CA ARG A 58 8.93 0.92 -5.12
C ARG A 58 10.02 1.85 -4.60
N PRO A 59 10.09 2.05 -3.28
CA PRO A 59 11.14 2.89 -2.72
C PRO A 59 12.52 2.27 -2.94
N HIS A 60 13.49 3.11 -3.31
CA HIS A 60 14.86 2.66 -3.55
C HIS A 60 15.79 3.85 -3.35
N PRO A 61 16.87 3.71 -2.59
CA PRO A 61 17.32 2.52 -1.87
C PRO A 61 16.59 2.26 -0.54
N SER A 62 15.79 3.20 -0.06
CA SER A 62 15.03 3.03 1.18
C SER A 62 13.99 1.92 1.03
N ARG A 63 13.68 1.25 2.13
CA ARG A 63 12.60 0.26 2.19
C ARG A 63 11.29 0.89 2.64
N ASP A 64 11.34 2.15 3.09
CA ASP A 64 10.18 2.84 3.63
C ASP A 64 9.40 3.52 2.54
N THR A 65 8.08 3.44 2.64
CA THR A 65 7.17 4.03 1.66
C THR A 65 7.09 5.53 1.89
N ASP A 66 7.15 6.28 0.80
CA ASP A 66 6.99 7.73 0.83
C ASP A 66 5.66 8.13 1.48
N LYS A 67 5.68 9.19 2.28
CA LYS A 67 4.49 9.66 3.01
C LYS A 67 3.34 10.00 2.06
N GLY A 68 3.65 10.60 0.92
CA GLY A 68 2.63 10.91 -0.08
C GLY A 68 1.96 9.67 -0.62
N ALA A 69 2.75 8.62 -0.86
CA ALA A 69 2.22 7.35 -1.32
C ALA A 69 1.35 6.70 -0.24
N VAL A 70 1.77 6.75 1.03
CA VAL A 70 0.97 6.20 2.14
C VAL A 70 -0.37 6.92 2.23
N ALA A 71 -0.37 8.25 2.11
CA ALA A 71 -1.60 9.04 2.16
C ALA A 71 -2.54 8.69 0.99
N SER A 72 -1.98 8.51 -0.19
CA SER A 72 -2.74 8.11 -1.38
C SER A 72 -3.35 6.72 -1.21
N ILE A 73 -2.58 5.79 -0.68
CA ILE A 73 -3.05 4.42 -0.42
C ILE A 73 -4.17 4.43 0.62
N ARG A 74 -4.00 5.20 1.69
CA ARG A 74 -5.04 5.33 2.71
C ARG A 74 -6.34 5.82 2.12
N LYS A 75 -6.28 6.87 1.29
CA LYS A 75 -7.47 7.40 0.64
C LYS A 75 -8.13 6.35 -0.24
N TRP A 76 -7.34 5.62 -1.01
CA TRP A 76 -7.84 4.59 -1.91
C TRP A 76 -8.56 3.47 -1.14
N LEU A 77 -7.93 2.98 -0.09
CA LEU A 77 -8.52 1.93 0.75
C LEU A 77 -9.79 2.43 1.45
N ASP A 78 -9.75 3.65 1.98
CA ASP A 78 -10.89 4.24 2.67
C ASP A 78 -12.10 4.40 1.74
N GLU A 79 -11.86 4.82 0.50
CA GLU A 79 -12.92 4.97 -0.50
C GLU A 79 -13.64 3.66 -0.79
N HIS A 80 -12.98 2.53 -0.56
CA HIS A 80 -13.55 1.20 -0.79
C HIS A 80 -13.90 0.47 0.51
N GLY A 81 -13.96 1.20 1.61
CA GLY A 81 -14.42 0.65 2.88
C GLY A 81 -13.41 -0.24 3.60
N VAL A 82 -12.15 -0.22 3.20
CA VAL A 82 -11.11 -1.02 3.85
C VAL A 82 -10.47 -0.18 4.96
N LYS A 83 -10.68 -0.59 6.20
CA LYS A 83 -10.18 0.11 7.39
C LYS A 83 -9.64 -0.89 8.40
N PRO A 84 -8.79 -0.44 9.33
CA PRO A 84 -8.29 -1.32 10.41
C PRO A 84 -9.39 -1.92 11.26
#